data_62ed6bc317428eea292083b9195fc215
#
_entry.id   62ed6bc317428eea292083b9195fc215
#
_cell.length_a   1.000
_cell.length_b   1.000
_cell.length_c   1.000
_cell.angle_alpha   90.00
_cell.angle_beta   90.00
_cell.angle_gamma   90.00
#
_symmetry.space_group_name_H-M   'P 1'
#
loop_
_entity.id
_entity.type
_entity.pdbx_description
1 polymer ?
#
loop_
_entity_poly.entity_id
_entity_poly.type
_entity_poly.pdbx_seq_one_letter_code
_entity_poly.pdbx_strand_id
1 'polypeptide(L)'
;MTSTAVSSSCRDEYMKGVAGVIARKLLRPNYCSNQSDKVSDVTNPSIEGESAMESTKNSTVDFKLEVLVIPVSDVDRAKSFYGGLGWRLDADYASDDGYFRVIQVTPPGSGCSVIFGKNVTAAAPGDAQGLYLIVSDIGAARNELIGRGVRISEVFHDDAGVYAGTDEPYLFGRRRVGGLDPEHRSYRSFASFHDPDGNGWLLQEITVRLPGRVDAEVTAFASSTELAAALRRAAAAHGKHEKRTGQPDPNWPDWYADYIVREQASRELPT
;
A
#
# COMPACT_ATOMS: atom_id res chain seq x y z
N MET A 1 -4.61 -10.64 -29.80
CA MET A 1 -4.15 -9.54 -28.91
C MET A 1 -5.20 -8.44 -28.97
N THR A 2 -6.22 -8.55 -28.14
CA THR A 2 -7.31 -7.55 -28.02
C THR A 2 -7.19 -6.92 -26.65
N SER A 3 -6.56 -5.74 -26.59
CA SER A 3 -6.55 -4.86 -25.44
C SER A 3 -8.00 -4.37 -25.24
N THR A 4 -8.63 -4.78 -24.15
CA THR A 4 -9.93 -4.24 -23.72
C THR A 4 -9.71 -2.83 -23.20
N ALA A 5 -9.86 -1.85 -24.09
CA ALA A 5 -9.92 -0.45 -23.71
C ALA A 5 -11.20 -0.25 -22.86
N VAL A 6 -11.04 0.08 -21.58
CA VAL A 6 -12.14 0.59 -20.76
C VAL A 6 -12.67 1.82 -21.46
N SER A 7 -13.98 1.86 -21.76
CA SER A 7 -14.59 2.91 -22.57
C SER A 7 -14.34 4.28 -21.94
N SER A 8 -14.04 5.27 -22.76
CA SER A 8 -13.82 6.68 -22.34
C SER A 8 -14.98 7.22 -21.50
N SER A 9 -16.20 6.79 -21.78
CA SER A 9 -17.43 7.15 -21.05
C SER A 9 -17.38 6.78 -19.56
N CYS A 10 -16.86 5.61 -19.19
CA CYS A 10 -16.82 5.17 -17.80
C CYS A 10 -15.75 5.94 -16.98
N ARG A 11 -14.66 6.34 -17.66
CA ARG A 11 -13.64 7.22 -17.04
C ARG A 11 -14.17 8.63 -16.79
N ASP A 12 -14.91 9.18 -17.74
CA ASP A 12 -15.49 10.51 -17.64
C ASP A 12 -16.55 10.59 -16.54
N GLU A 13 -17.36 9.55 -16.34
CA GLU A 13 -18.34 9.50 -15.24
C GLU A 13 -17.69 9.35 -13.87
N TYR A 14 -16.66 8.50 -13.76
CA TYR A 14 -15.89 8.36 -12.53
C TYR A 14 -15.22 9.68 -12.13
N MET A 15 -14.61 10.37 -13.09
CA MET A 15 -13.94 11.64 -12.85
C MET A 15 -14.90 12.78 -12.51
N LYS A 16 -16.07 12.83 -13.11
CA LYS A 16 -17.15 13.77 -12.71
C LYS A 16 -17.62 13.49 -11.28
N GLY A 17 -17.66 12.24 -10.87
CA GLY A 17 -17.97 11.84 -9.49
C GLY A 17 -16.92 12.32 -8.49
N VAL A 18 -15.65 12.03 -8.74
CA VAL A 18 -14.51 12.41 -7.87
C VAL A 18 -14.35 13.94 -7.81
N ALA A 19 -14.35 14.62 -8.97
CA ALA A 19 -14.30 16.07 -9.03
C ALA A 19 -15.50 16.74 -8.35
N GLY A 20 -16.70 16.18 -8.52
CA GLY A 20 -17.92 16.68 -7.87
C GLY A 20 -17.93 16.55 -6.35
N VAL A 21 -17.34 15.49 -5.81
CA VAL A 21 -17.21 15.29 -4.35
C VAL A 21 -16.19 16.23 -3.75
N ILE A 22 -15.04 16.40 -4.39
CA ILE A 22 -13.98 17.30 -3.93
C ILE A 22 -14.41 18.76 -4.06
N ALA A 23 -14.99 19.16 -5.19
CA ALA A 23 -15.47 20.51 -5.42
C ALA A 23 -16.60 20.95 -4.47
N ARG A 24 -17.57 20.07 -4.17
CA ARG A 24 -18.66 20.38 -3.22
C ARG A 24 -18.17 20.55 -1.79
N LYS A 25 -17.08 19.93 -1.41
CA LYS A 25 -16.51 20.03 -0.05
C LYS A 25 -15.73 21.34 0.13
N LEU A 26 -15.15 21.89 -0.95
CA LEU A 26 -14.37 23.13 -0.95
C LEU A 26 -15.21 24.41 -1.14
N LEU A 27 -16.45 24.27 -1.61
CA LEU A 27 -17.36 25.41 -1.88
C LEU A 27 -18.28 25.78 -0.70
N ARG A 28 -18.08 25.24 0.49
CA ARG A 28 -18.79 25.71 1.69
C ARG A 28 -18.02 26.87 2.32
N PRO A 29 -18.59 28.09 2.33
CA PRO A 29 -17.96 29.22 3.02
C PRO A 29 -18.09 29.00 4.55
N ASN A 30 -16.97 29.17 5.22
CA ASN A 30 -16.80 29.46 6.63
C ASN A 30 -17.72 28.72 7.65
N TYR A 31 -17.22 27.63 8.18
CA TYR A 31 -17.63 27.22 9.52
C TYR A 31 -16.47 27.49 10.50
N CYS A 32 -16.39 28.76 10.91
CA CYS A 32 -15.66 29.15 12.11
C CYS A 32 -16.73 29.18 13.23
N SER A 33 -16.77 28.18 14.07
CA SER A 33 -17.45 28.28 15.36
C SER A 33 -16.56 27.69 16.44
N ASN A 34 -16.12 28.56 17.33
CA ASN A 34 -15.60 28.28 18.65
C ASN A 34 -16.37 27.14 19.32
N GLN A 35 -15.69 26.07 19.66
CA GLN A 35 -16.04 25.29 20.85
C GLN A 35 -14.77 24.98 21.61
N SER A 36 -14.62 25.69 22.72
CA SER A 36 -13.76 25.33 23.81
C SER A 36 -14.43 24.18 24.54
N ASP A 37 -14.06 22.96 24.30
CA ASP A 37 -14.47 21.83 25.13
C ASP A 37 -13.32 21.38 26.03
N LYS A 38 -13.65 21.35 27.31
CA LYS A 38 -12.81 21.00 28.43
C LYS A 38 -12.27 19.58 28.26
N VAL A 39 -10.96 19.46 28.26
CA VAL A 39 -10.27 18.18 28.48
C VAL A 39 -10.52 17.78 29.94
N SER A 40 -11.33 16.76 30.15
CA SER A 40 -11.43 16.07 31.43
C SER A 40 -10.31 15.03 31.52
N ASP A 41 -9.58 15.11 32.61
CA ASP A 41 -8.57 14.16 33.06
C ASP A 41 -9.06 12.71 32.94
N VAL A 42 -8.39 11.93 32.09
CA VAL A 42 -8.53 10.47 32.09
C VAL A 42 -7.30 9.88 32.71
N THR A 43 -7.43 9.48 33.98
CA THR A 43 -6.46 8.67 34.71
C THR A 43 -6.15 7.37 33.97
N ASN A 44 -4.88 7.14 33.76
CA ASN A 44 -4.29 5.99 33.11
C ASN A 44 -4.45 4.73 34.00
N PRO A 45 -5.14 3.67 33.56
CA PRO A 45 -5.11 2.41 34.29
C PRO A 45 -3.87 1.59 33.90
N SER A 46 -3.19 1.09 34.91
CA SER A 46 -2.04 0.19 34.81
C SER A 46 -2.38 -1.04 33.98
N ILE A 47 -1.57 -1.32 32.97
CA ILE A 47 -1.71 -2.53 32.14
C ILE A 47 -0.87 -3.63 32.80
N GLU A 48 -1.51 -4.44 33.62
CA GLU A 48 -1.07 -5.79 33.93
C GLU A 48 -2.12 -6.74 33.32
N GLY A 49 -1.71 -7.62 32.43
CA GLY A 49 -2.58 -8.67 31.94
C GLY A 49 -2.19 -9.13 30.55
N GLU A 50 -1.70 -10.35 30.45
CA GLU A 50 -1.63 -11.13 29.20
C GLU A 50 -3.00 -11.08 28.51
N SER A 51 -3.07 -10.34 27.41
CA SER A 51 -4.27 -10.32 26.58
C SER A 51 -4.09 -11.33 25.45
N ALA A 52 -4.77 -12.46 25.60
CA ALA A 52 -5.14 -13.26 24.42
C ALA A 52 -5.75 -12.33 23.39
N MET A 53 -5.24 -12.37 22.15
CA MET A 53 -5.82 -11.65 21.01
C MET A 53 -7.27 -12.11 20.87
N GLU A 54 -8.18 -11.31 21.41
CA GLU A 54 -9.60 -11.47 21.19
C GLU A 54 -9.82 -11.34 19.67
N SER A 55 -10.39 -12.39 19.07
CA SER A 55 -10.82 -12.39 17.68
C SER A 55 -11.75 -11.20 17.47
N THR A 56 -11.23 -10.14 16.86
CA THR A 56 -12.04 -8.99 16.46
C THR A 56 -13.15 -9.51 15.56
N LYS A 57 -14.40 -9.22 15.93
CA LYS A 57 -15.57 -9.53 15.10
C LYS A 57 -15.29 -9.00 13.70
N ASN A 58 -15.23 -9.88 12.70
CA ASN A 58 -15.06 -9.51 11.31
C ASN A 58 -16.12 -8.47 10.96
N SER A 59 -15.69 -7.34 10.43
CA SER A 59 -16.62 -6.36 9.86
C SER A 59 -17.38 -7.03 8.73
N THR A 60 -18.68 -6.81 8.67
CA THR A 60 -19.52 -7.28 7.54
C THR A 60 -19.39 -6.35 6.33
N VAL A 61 -18.59 -5.29 6.44
CA VAL A 61 -18.38 -4.28 5.39
C VAL A 61 -16.89 -4.17 5.11
N ASP A 62 -16.52 -4.26 3.84
CA ASP A 62 -15.15 -4.05 3.36
C ASP A 62 -14.80 -2.57 3.39
N PHE A 63 -13.63 -2.26 3.95
CA PHE A 63 -13.02 -0.94 3.88
C PHE A 63 -11.71 -1.07 3.09
N LYS A 64 -11.66 -0.50 1.89
CA LYS A 64 -10.48 -0.52 1.02
C LYS A 64 -9.92 0.88 0.88
N LEU A 65 -8.60 1.00 1.02
CA LEU A 65 -7.91 2.25 0.73
C LEU A 65 -7.82 2.41 -0.80
N GLU A 66 -8.55 3.37 -1.33
CA GLU A 66 -8.64 3.62 -2.78
C GLU A 66 -7.62 4.65 -3.24
N VAL A 67 -7.52 5.78 -2.52
CA VAL A 67 -6.61 6.87 -2.87
C VAL A 67 -5.96 7.51 -1.65
N LEU A 68 -4.72 7.96 -1.84
CA LEU A 68 -4.01 8.89 -0.96
C LEU A 68 -3.91 10.25 -1.65
N VAL A 69 -4.08 11.33 -0.91
CA VAL A 69 -3.90 12.70 -1.43
C VAL A 69 -2.59 13.25 -0.91
N ILE A 70 -1.71 13.70 -1.83
CA ILE A 70 -0.45 14.35 -1.48
C ILE A 70 -0.45 15.81 -1.94
N PRO A 71 0.11 16.74 -1.15
CA PRO A 71 0.22 18.13 -1.50
C PRO A 71 1.43 18.38 -2.43
N VAL A 72 1.22 19.13 -3.50
CA VAL A 72 2.27 19.53 -4.44
C VAL A 72 2.18 21.01 -4.78
N SER A 73 3.31 21.67 -5.03
CA SER A 73 3.35 23.07 -5.44
C SER A 73 3.23 23.25 -6.96
N ASP A 74 3.70 22.27 -7.74
CA ASP A 74 3.68 22.28 -9.21
C ASP A 74 3.15 20.94 -9.72
N VAL A 75 1.95 20.98 -10.29
CA VAL A 75 1.21 19.80 -10.74
C VAL A 75 1.90 19.10 -11.91
N ASP A 76 2.47 19.88 -12.86
CA ASP A 76 3.12 19.29 -14.04
C ASP A 76 4.48 18.69 -13.70
N ARG A 77 5.23 19.30 -12.77
CA ARG A 77 6.46 18.75 -12.23
C ARG A 77 6.20 17.43 -11.50
N ALA A 78 5.19 17.39 -10.65
CA ALA A 78 4.79 16.19 -9.95
C ALA A 78 4.32 15.08 -10.91
N LYS A 79 3.49 15.43 -11.91
CA LYS A 79 3.05 14.50 -12.96
C LYS A 79 4.23 13.89 -13.71
N SER A 80 5.21 14.73 -14.09
CA SER A 80 6.42 14.29 -14.80
C SER A 80 7.26 13.37 -13.92
N PHE A 81 7.41 13.69 -12.64
CA PHE A 81 8.16 12.88 -11.68
C PHE A 81 7.52 11.50 -11.52
N TYR A 82 6.25 11.41 -11.14
CA TYR A 82 5.57 10.12 -10.92
C TYR A 82 5.44 9.30 -12.21
N GLY A 83 5.21 9.96 -13.35
CA GLY A 83 5.26 9.30 -14.67
C GLY A 83 6.64 8.73 -14.98
N GLY A 84 7.72 9.45 -14.61
CA GLY A 84 9.11 8.99 -14.72
C GLY A 84 9.39 7.74 -13.87
N LEU A 85 8.70 7.56 -12.74
CA LEU A 85 8.75 6.34 -11.94
C LEU A 85 8.05 5.14 -12.60
N GLY A 86 7.39 5.34 -13.74
CA GLY A 86 6.59 4.31 -14.42
C GLY A 86 5.20 4.11 -13.80
N TRP A 87 4.72 5.07 -13.00
CA TRP A 87 3.37 5.00 -12.46
C TRP A 87 2.34 5.29 -13.53
N ARG A 88 1.29 4.50 -13.55
CA ARG A 88 0.21 4.63 -14.55
C ARG A 88 -0.57 5.93 -14.29
N LEU A 89 -0.72 6.75 -15.33
CA LEU A 89 -1.64 7.90 -15.30
C LEU A 89 -3.07 7.38 -15.48
N ASP A 90 -3.89 7.53 -14.44
CA ASP A 90 -5.31 7.12 -14.48
C ASP A 90 -6.20 8.28 -14.91
N ALA A 91 -5.89 9.50 -14.45
CA ALA A 91 -6.66 10.69 -14.76
C ALA A 91 -5.84 11.97 -14.72
N ASP A 92 -6.21 12.93 -15.56
CA ASP A 92 -5.78 14.32 -15.55
C ASP A 92 -6.99 15.16 -15.94
N TYR A 93 -7.57 15.83 -14.97
CA TYR A 93 -8.76 16.66 -15.16
C TYR A 93 -8.50 18.06 -14.62
N ALA A 94 -8.89 19.07 -15.40
CA ALA A 94 -8.87 20.46 -14.99
C ALA A 94 -10.26 21.09 -15.19
N SER A 95 -10.66 22.01 -14.29
CA SER A 95 -11.85 22.82 -14.48
C SER A 95 -11.63 23.88 -15.55
N ASP A 96 -12.70 24.27 -16.25
CA ASP A 96 -12.65 25.23 -17.36
C ASP A 96 -12.13 26.63 -16.92
N ASP A 97 -12.36 27.00 -15.66
CA ASP A 97 -11.88 28.23 -15.05
C ASP A 97 -10.44 28.17 -14.55
N GLY A 98 -9.79 27.00 -14.66
CA GLY A 98 -8.42 26.77 -14.20
C GLY A 98 -8.24 26.85 -12.68
N TYR A 99 -9.33 26.91 -11.91
CA TYR A 99 -9.29 26.94 -10.45
C TYR A 99 -8.85 25.59 -9.85
N PHE A 100 -9.30 24.48 -10.44
CA PHE A 100 -9.07 23.14 -9.96
C PHE A 100 -8.37 22.27 -11.02
N ARG A 101 -7.41 21.47 -10.60
CA ARG A 101 -6.85 20.39 -11.42
C ARG A 101 -6.49 19.20 -10.53
N VAL A 102 -6.82 18.00 -10.97
CA VAL A 102 -6.52 16.75 -10.28
C VAL A 102 -5.82 15.77 -11.22
N ILE A 103 -4.73 15.21 -10.74
CA ILE A 103 -4.00 14.10 -11.36
C ILE A 103 -4.16 12.89 -10.46
N GLN A 104 -4.46 11.73 -11.05
CA GLN A 104 -4.42 10.45 -10.36
C GLN A 104 -3.40 9.55 -11.05
N VAL A 105 -2.52 8.98 -10.25
CA VAL A 105 -1.50 8.01 -10.70
C VAL A 105 -1.52 6.78 -9.81
N THR A 106 -1.20 5.61 -10.38
CA THR A 106 -1.15 4.35 -9.63
C THR A 106 0.22 3.70 -9.76
N PRO A 107 0.90 3.41 -8.62
CA PRO A 107 2.13 2.63 -8.63
C PRO A 107 1.91 1.24 -9.25
N PRO A 108 2.89 0.66 -9.96
CA PRO A 108 2.78 -0.70 -10.50
C PRO A 108 2.45 -1.71 -9.40
N GLY A 109 1.43 -2.53 -9.61
CA GLY A 109 0.99 -3.56 -8.66
C GLY A 109 0.21 -3.04 -7.45
N SER A 110 -0.03 -1.73 -7.31
CA SER A 110 -0.82 -1.16 -6.20
C SER A 110 -2.32 -1.18 -6.51
N GLY A 111 -3.13 -1.52 -5.50
CA GLY A 111 -4.58 -1.31 -5.51
C GLY A 111 -4.99 0.09 -5.05
N CYS A 112 -4.05 0.86 -4.47
CA CYS A 112 -4.28 2.23 -4.01
C CYS A 112 -3.58 3.22 -4.95
N SER A 113 -4.29 4.26 -5.36
CA SER A 113 -3.78 5.34 -6.21
C SER A 113 -3.31 6.53 -5.38
N VAL A 114 -2.57 7.42 -6.00
CA VAL A 114 -2.16 8.70 -5.44
C VAL A 114 -2.78 9.84 -6.25
N ILE A 115 -3.38 10.79 -5.55
CA ILE A 115 -3.98 11.99 -6.13
C ILE A 115 -3.18 13.22 -5.67
N PHE A 116 -2.92 14.11 -6.59
CA PHE A 116 -2.38 15.44 -6.33
C PHE A 116 -2.95 16.46 -7.33
N GLY A 117 -2.78 17.74 -7.03
CA GLY A 117 -3.30 18.74 -7.96
C GLY A 117 -3.43 20.14 -7.36
N LYS A 118 -4.02 21.02 -8.13
CA LYS A 118 -4.33 22.40 -7.73
C LYS A 118 -5.65 22.43 -6.97
N ASN A 119 -5.65 22.97 -5.77
CA ASN A 119 -6.83 23.06 -4.89
C ASN A 119 -7.46 21.70 -4.54
N VAL A 120 -6.64 20.65 -4.44
CA VAL A 120 -7.08 19.30 -4.07
C VAL A 120 -7.01 19.10 -2.55
N THR A 121 -6.07 19.74 -1.89
CA THR A 121 -5.86 19.66 -0.43
C THR A 121 -5.41 21.02 0.10
N ALA A 122 -5.65 21.25 1.39
CA ALA A 122 -5.17 22.43 2.11
C ALA A 122 -3.79 22.21 2.78
N ALA A 123 -3.24 20.99 2.74
CA ALA A 123 -1.92 20.68 3.27
C ALA A 123 -0.83 21.40 2.46
N ALA A 124 0.24 21.80 3.11
CA ALA A 124 1.35 22.46 2.42
C ALA A 124 2.14 21.45 1.56
N PRO A 125 2.71 21.88 0.41
CA PRO A 125 3.57 21.02 -0.40
C PRO A 125 4.71 20.42 0.43
N GLY A 126 4.91 19.10 0.31
CA GLY A 126 5.92 18.38 1.08
C GLY A 126 5.47 17.84 2.45
N ASP A 127 4.26 18.17 2.90
CA ASP A 127 3.77 17.72 4.22
C ASP A 127 3.42 16.23 4.28
N ALA A 128 3.24 15.55 3.14
CA ALA A 128 2.95 14.13 3.15
C ALA A 128 4.21 13.32 3.45
N GLN A 129 4.21 12.67 4.60
CA GLN A 129 5.34 11.89 5.10
C GLN A 129 4.90 10.47 5.46
N GLY A 130 5.86 9.53 5.50
CA GLY A 130 5.58 8.16 5.88
C GLY A 130 4.75 7.37 4.86
N LEU A 131 4.91 7.66 3.58
CA LEU A 131 4.26 6.94 2.50
C LEU A 131 5.06 5.67 2.17
N TYR A 132 4.47 4.50 2.38
CA TYR A 132 5.16 3.22 2.20
C TYR A 132 4.87 2.60 0.84
N LEU A 133 5.93 2.20 0.16
CA LEU A 133 5.88 1.32 -1.01
C LEU A 133 6.49 -0.04 -0.63
N ILE A 134 5.72 -1.08 -0.78
CA ILE A 134 6.15 -2.42 -0.44
C ILE A 134 6.77 -3.08 -1.67
N VAL A 135 7.95 -3.65 -1.48
CA VAL A 135 8.71 -4.36 -2.52
C VAL A 135 9.16 -5.74 -2.03
N SER A 136 9.29 -6.69 -2.93
CA SER A 136 9.80 -8.04 -2.61
C SER A 136 11.32 -8.15 -2.66
N ASP A 137 11.99 -7.21 -3.36
CA ASP A 137 13.43 -7.09 -3.48
C ASP A 137 13.79 -5.60 -3.48
N ILE A 138 14.32 -5.14 -2.35
CA ILE A 138 14.63 -3.72 -2.17
C ILE A 138 15.84 -3.28 -2.98
N GLY A 139 16.78 -4.19 -3.23
CA GLY A 139 17.94 -3.90 -4.05
C GLY A 139 17.57 -3.67 -5.51
N ALA A 140 16.73 -4.55 -6.07
CA ALA A 140 16.22 -4.40 -7.42
C ALA A 140 15.36 -3.13 -7.57
N ALA A 141 14.45 -2.88 -6.63
CA ALA A 141 13.58 -1.69 -6.63
C ALA A 141 14.39 -0.39 -6.53
N ARG A 142 15.40 -0.34 -5.65
CA ARG A 142 16.30 0.80 -5.52
C ARG A 142 17.06 1.06 -6.82
N ASN A 143 17.63 0.03 -7.44
CA ASN A 143 18.37 0.15 -8.68
C ASN A 143 17.49 0.65 -9.84
N GLU A 144 16.24 0.20 -9.89
CA GLU A 144 15.27 0.70 -10.87
C GLU A 144 15.01 2.19 -10.68
N LEU A 145 14.77 2.66 -9.44
CA LEU A 145 14.56 4.08 -9.15
C LEU A 145 15.78 4.94 -9.48
N ILE A 146 17.00 4.45 -9.19
CA ILE A 146 18.23 5.12 -9.60
C ILE A 146 18.33 5.22 -11.13
N GLY A 147 18.04 4.12 -11.84
CA GLY A 147 18.00 4.10 -13.31
C GLY A 147 17.00 5.08 -13.92
N ARG A 148 15.95 5.45 -13.17
CA ARG A 148 14.96 6.47 -13.51
C ARG A 148 15.33 7.87 -13.02
N GLY A 149 16.52 8.05 -12.45
CA GLY A 149 17.04 9.35 -12.02
C GLY A 149 16.57 9.81 -10.63
N VAL A 150 15.98 8.94 -9.82
CA VAL A 150 15.56 9.27 -8.46
C VAL A 150 16.75 9.27 -7.51
N ARG A 151 16.85 10.31 -6.69
CA ARG A 151 17.79 10.33 -5.55
C ARG A 151 17.15 9.56 -4.40
N ILE A 152 17.63 8.36 -4.15
CA ILE A 152 17.16 7.46 -3.11
C ILE A 152 18.34 7.12 -2.18
N SER A 153 18.07 6.95 -0.89
CA SER A 153 19.07 6.57 0.10
C SER A 153 19.73 5.22 -0.22
N GLU A 154 20.87 4.95 0.42
CA GLU A 154 21.33 3.56 0.55
C GLU A 154 20.27 2.73 1.28
N VAL A 155 20.31 1.40 1.05
CA VAL A 155 19.50 0.47 1.84
C VAL A 155 19.96 0.52 3.29
N PHE A 156 19.02 0.48 4.22
CA PHE A 156 19.30 0.51 5.65
C PHE A 156 18.30 -0.37 6.42
N HIS A 157 18.66 -0.69 7.65
CA HIS A 157 17.83 -1.37 8.63
C HIS A 157 18.01 -0.73 10.00
N ASP A 158 17.19 -1.12 10.98
CA ASP A 158 17.33 -0.71 12.38
C ASP A 158 18.06 -1.79 13.18
N ASP A 159 19.06 -1.41 13.97
CA ASP A 159 19.81 -2.33 14.84
C ASP A 159 18.93 -2.93 15.97
N ALA A 160 17.89 -2.22 16.37
CA ALA A 160 16.90 -2.70 17.35
C ALA A 160 15.77 -3.53 16.73
N GLY A 161 15.74 -3.58 15.39
CA GLY A 161 14.79 -4.40 14.63
C GLY A 161 13.44 -3.77 14.32
N VAL A 162 13.12 -2.61 14.82
CA VAL A 162 12.01 -1.77 14.38
C VAL A 162 12.59 -0.40 14.06
N TYR A 163 12.57 -0.03 12.78
CA TYR A 163 13.09 1.27 12.39
C TYR A 163 12.25 2.38 13.01
N ALA A 164 12.89 3.18 13.78
CA ALA A 164 12.36 4.35 14.41
C ALA A 164 13.47 5.41 14.53
N GLY A 165 13.75 6.23 13.52
CA GLY A 165 14.82 7.23 13.48
C GLY A 165 14.34 8.66 13.62
N THR A 166 15.12 9.49 14.30
CA THR A 166 14.83 10.93 14.45
C THR A 166 15.25 11.74 13.24
N ASP A 167 16.06 11.21 12.39
CA ASP A 167 16.50 11.78 11.10
C ASP A 167 15.44 11.67 10.01
N GLU A 168 14.44 10.77 10.21
CA GLU A 168 13.26 10.62 9.37
C GLU A 168 12.02 10.77 10.27
N PRO A 169 11.36 11.93 10.31
CA PRO A 169 10.39 12.28 11.37
C PRO A 169 9.14 11.42 11.42
N TYR A 170 8.86 10.62 10.42
CA TYR A 170 7.75 9.68 10.35
C TYR A 170 8.12 8.24 10.70
N LEU A 171 9.39 8.00 10.99
CA LEU A 171 9.92 6.70 11.38
C LEU A 171 10.60 6.85 12.73
N PHE A 172 10.03 6.29 13.74
CA PHE A 172 10.46 6.43 15.14
C PHE A 172 11.60 5.51 15.46
N GLY A 173 12.86 5.79 15.21
CA GLY A 173 13.93 4.89 15.52
C GLY A 173 15.17 5.53 16.05
N ARG A 174 15.99 4.69 16.58
CA ARG A 174 17.16 5.11 17.34
C ARG A 174 18.43 5.08 16.51
N ARG A 175 18.52 4.17 15.55
CA ARG A 175 19.74 4.01 14.74
C ARG A 175 19.42 3.39 13.39
N ARG A 176 19.84 4.09 12.39
CA ARG A 176 19.85 3.65 11.00
C ARG A 176 21.19 2.99 10.71
N VAL A 177 21.18 1.69 10.42
CA VAL A 177 22.38 0.94 10.06
C VAL A 177 22.35 0.67 8.56
N GLY A 178 23.46 0.95 7.86
CA GLY A 178 23.56 0.73 6.43
C GLY A 178 23.52 -0.75 6.06
N GLY A 179 22.88 -1.04 4.93
CA GLY A 179 22.75 -2.39 4.38
C GLY A 179 21.43 -3.06 4.70
N LEU A 180 21.24 -4.24 4.13
CA LEU A 180 20.10 -5.12 4.40
C LEU A 180 20.11 -5.59 5.85
N ASP A 181 18.93 -5.95 6.37
CA ASP A 181 18.85 -6.70 7.62
C ASP A 181 19.72 -7.96 7.52
N PRO A 182 20.67 -8.20 8.46
CA PRO A 182 21.62 -9.31 8.35
C PRO A 182 20.98 -10.70 8.26
N GLU A 183 19.79 -10.84 8.81
CA GLU A 183 19.01 -12.09 8.77
C GLU A 183 18.00 -12.11 7.61
N HIS A 184 17.96 -11.07 6.75
CA HIS A 184 17.02 -10.92 5.65
C HIS A 184 15.55 -11.10 6.07
N ARG A 185 15.21 -10.64 7.27
CA ARG A 185 13.84 -10.73 7.79
C ARG A 185 12.92 -9.77 7.05
N SER A 186 11.71 -10.23 6.79
CA SER A 186 10.63 -9.41 6.23
C SER A 186 10.36 -8.19 7.11
N TYR A 187 10.00 -7.06 6.54
CA TYR A 187 9.73 -5.76 7.19
C TYR A 187 10.95 -5.02 7.76
N ARG A 188 12.17 -5.47 7.53
CA ARG A 188 13.36 -4.96 8.22
C ARG A 188 14.30 -4.13 7.38
N SER A 189 14.20 -4.20 6.05
CA SER A 189 15.05 -3.45 5.14
C SER A 189 14.28 -2.32 4.48
N PHE A 190 14.91 -1.15 4.39
CA PHE A 190 14.28 0.09 3.94
C PHE A 190 15.19 0.87 2.98
N ALA A 191 14.58 1.74 2.16
CA ALA A 191 15.25 2.83 1.47
C ALA A 191 14.27 3.99 1.31
N SER A 192 14.74 5.24 1.39
CA SER A 192 13.87 6.42 1.38
C SER A 192 14.19 7.37 0.25
N PHE A 193 13.17 8.00 -0.31
CA PHE A 193 13.31 9.08 -1.28
C PHE A 193 12.21 10.14 -1.08
N HIS A 194 12.39 11.29 -1.71
CA HIS A 194 11.40 12.36 -1.69
C HIS A 194 11.01 12.71 -3.12
N ASP A 195 9.77 13.13 -3.29
CA ASP A 195 9.34 13.75 -4.52
C ASP A 195 9.92 15.18 -4.65
N PRO A 196 9.68 15.90 -5.77
CA PRO A 196 10.22 17.25 -5.94
C PRO A 196 9.71 18.31 -4.95
N ASP A 197 8.62 18.05 -4.26
CA ASP A 197 8.05 18.94 -3.23
C ASP A 197 8.50 18.55 -1.80
N GLY A 198 9.17 17.41 -1.62
CA GLY A 198 9.62 16.93 -0.33
C GLY A 198 8.67 15.92 0.32
N ASN A 199 7.61 15.46 -0.36
CA ASN A 199 6.79 14.38 0.15
C ASN A 199 7.63 13.11 0.30
N GLY A 200 7.58 12.48 1.48
CA GLY A 200 8.50 11.41 1.88
C GLY A 200 7.94 10.02 1.59
N TRP A 201 8.71 9.25 0.81
CA TRP A 201 8.44 7.87 0.44
C TRP A 201 9.45 6.94 1.05
N LEU A 202 8.98 5.79 1.50
CA LEU A 202 9.79 4.72 2.06
C LEU A 202 9.53 3.42 1.31
N LEU A 203 10.58 2.84 0.71
CA LEU A 203 10.53 1.45 0.31
C LEU A 203 10.70 0.57 1.55
N GLN A 204 9.89 -0.47 1.67
CA GLN A 204 10.03 -1.51 2.69
C GLN A 204 10.01 -2.89 2.03
N GLU A 205 11.00 -3.71 2.32
CA GLU A 205 11.03 -5.07 1.84
C GLU A 205 10.12 -5.98 2.65
N ILE A 206 9.16 -6.60 1.97
CA ILE A 206 8.26 -7.60 2.56
C ILE A 206 8.27 -8.84 1.67
N THR A 207 9.02 -9.86 2.08
CA THR A 207 9.12 -11.15 1.40
C THR A 207 8.07 -12.14 1.89
N VAL A 208 7.72 -12.06 3.18
CA VAL A 208 6.68 -12.86 3.82
C VAL A 208 5.81 -11.93 4.66
N ARG A 209 4.50 -11.95 4.45
CA ARG A 209 3.58 -11.13 5.24
C ARG A 209 3.32 -11.74 6.62
N LEU A 210 3.19 -10.88 7.62
CA LEU A 210 2.79 -11.30 8.96
C LEU A 210 1.38 -11.91 8.92
N PRO A 211 1.11 -12.94 9.76
CA PRO A 211 -0.23 -13.50 9.91
C PRO A 211 -1.28 -12.40 10.20
N GLY A 212 -2.45 -12.52 9.60
CA GLY A 212 -3.54 -11.55 9.73
C GLY A 212 -3.39 -10.27 8.90
N ARG A 213 -2.29 -10.09 8.14
CA ARG A 213 -2.12 -8.98 7.18
C ARG A 213 -2.73 -9.27 5.82
N VAL A 214 -3.05 -10.52 5.54
CA VAL A 214 -3.82 -10.94 4.39
C VAL A 214 -5.15 -11.44 4.91
N ASP A 215 -6.26 -10.94 4.35
CA ASP A 215 -7.57 -11.49 4.67
C ASP A 215 -7.58 -12.96 4.29
N ALA A 216 -7.91 -13.82 5.25
CA ALA A 216 -7.87 -15.26 5.08
C ALA A 216 -8.86 -15.77 4.03
N GLU A 217 -9.81 -14.96 3.61
CA GLU A 217 -10.83 -15.27 2.62
C GLU A 217 -10.54 -14.62 1.26
N VAL A 218 -9.52 -13.73 1.18
CA VAL A 218 -9.15 -13.05 -0.06
C VAL A 218 -7.77 -13.50 -0.53
N THR A 219 -7.72 -14.15 -1.67
CA THR A 219 -6.50 -14.59 -2.33
C THR A 219 -6.17 -13.66 -3.49
N ALA A 220 -4.94 -13.15 -3.55
CA ALA A 220 -4.48 -12.28 -4.63
C ALA A 220 -3.12 -12.74 -5.15
N PHE A 221 -2.91 -12.64 -6.47
CA PHE A 221 -1.65 -12.92 -7.14
C PHE A 221 -1.24 -11.74 -7.99
N ALA A 222 0.01 -11.33 -7.89
CA ALA A 222 0.56 -10.24 -8.69
C ALA A 222 0.74 -10.59 -10.17
N SER A 223 0.82 -11.89 -10.50
CA SER A 223 1.00 -12.36 -11.88
C SER A 223 0.48 -13.78 -12.09
N SER A 224 0.27 -14.14 -13.37
CA SER A 224 -0.03 -15.51 -13.77
C SER A 224 1.10 -16.49 -13.41
N THR A 225 2.34 -16.03 -13.37
CA THR A 225 3.51 -16.82 -12.99
C THR A 225 3.44 -17.18 -11.50
N GLU A 226 3.08 -16.22 -10.65
CA GLU A 226 2.90 -16.44 -9.22
C GLU A 226 1.75 -17.41 -8.94
N LEU A 227 0.60 -17.23 -9.59
CA LEU A 227 -0.52 -18.16 -9.50
C LEU A 227 -0.12 -19.58 -9.95
N ALA A 228 0.61 -19.70 -11.06
CA ALA A 228 1.10 -20.98 -11.53
C ALA A 228 2.07 -21.66 -10.55
N ALA A 229 2.91 -20.88 -9.87
CA ALA A 229 3.78 -21.40 -8.82
C ALA A 229 2.98 -21.91 -7.62
N ALA A 230 1.96 -21.19 -7.17
CA ALA A 230 1.06 -21.61 -6.08
C ALA A 230 0.30 -22.90 -6.45
N LEU A 231 -0.25 -22.98 -7.66
CA LEU A 231 -0.90 -24.19 -8.17
C LEU A 231 0.04 -25.41 -8.20
N ARG A 232 1.32 -25.23 -8.57
CA ARG A 232 2.29 -26.33 -8.52
C ARG A 232 2.59 -26.79 -7.10
N ARG A 233 2.66 -25.89 -6.13
CA ARG A 233 2.84 -26.26 -4.72
C ARG A 233 1.62 -27.01 -4.19
N ALA A 234 0.41 -26.53 -4.47
CA ALA A 234 -0.83 -27.21 -4.12
C ALA A 234 -0.88 -28.62 -4.74
N ALA A 235 -0.56 -28.78 -6.03
CA ALA A 235 -0.50 -30.07 -6.71
C ALA A 235 0.49 -31.05 -6.04
N ALA A 236 1.67 -30.56 -5.68
CA ALA A 236 2.68 -31.39 -5.02
C ALA A 236 2.24 -31.85 -3.62
N ALA A 237 1.54 -30.98 -2.88
CA ALA A 237 0.98 -31.31 -1.56
C ALA A 237 -0.21 -32.27 -1.68
N HIS A 238 -1.10 -32.05 -2.64
CA HIS A 238 -2.24 -32.92 -2.92
C HIS A 238 -1.81 -34.34 -3.32
N GLY A 239 -0.80 -34.48 -4.15
CA GLY A 239 -0.26 -35.80 -4.50
C GLY A 239 0.35 -36.56 -3.29
N LYS A 240 0.79 -35.86 -2.24
CA LYS A 240 1.18 -36.49 -0.96
C LYS A 240 -0.05 -36.91 -0.17
N HIS A 241 -1.10 -36.11 -0.16
CA HIS A 241 -2.38 -36.41 0.46
C HIS A 241 -3.01 -37.70 -0.13
N GLU A 242 -3.12 -37.79 -1.47
CA GLU A 242 -3.65 -38.99 -2.14
C GLU A 242 -2.81 -40.23 -1.87
N LYS A 243 -1.48 -40.11 -1.84
CA LYS A 243 -0.61 -41.26 -1.46
C LYS A 243 -0.86 -41.75 -0.03
N ARG A 244 -1.17 -40.83 0.90
CA ARG A 244 -1.44 -41.16 2.29
C ARG A 244 -2.81 -41.76 2.46
N THR A 245 -3.83 -41.27 1.77
CA THR A 245 -5.21 -41.76 1.81
C THR A 245 -5.40 -43.06 1.00
N GLY A 246 -4.51 -43.29 0.04
CA GLY A 246 -4.59 -44.41 -0.88
C GLY A 246 -5.72 -44.31 -1.93
N GLN A 247 -6.36 -43.14 -2.04
CA GLN A 247 -7.49 -42.95 -2.95
C GLN A 247 -7.29 -41.62 -3.74
N PRO A 248 -7.65 -41.61 -5.05
CA PRO A 248 -7.76 -40.36 -5.81
C PRO A 248 -8.83 -39.42 -5.20
N ASP A 249 -8.54 -38.16 -5.08
CA ASP A 249 -9.49 -37.14 -4.64
C ASP A 249 -10.13 -36.42 -5.84
N PRO A 250 -11.41 -36.69 -6.17
CA PRO A 250 -12.09 -36.04 -7.28
C PRO A 250 -12.39 -34.57 -6.99
N ASN A 251 -12.31 -34.13 -5.73
CA ASN A 251 -12.55 -32.75 -5.31
C ASN A 251 -11.27 -31.93 -5.20
N TRP A 252 -10.24 -32.26 -5.99
CA TRP A 252 -8.97 -31.55 -6.01
C TRP A 252 -9.10 -30.02 -6.23
N PRO A 253 -10.11 -29.45 -6.94
CA PRO A 253 -10.19 -28.01 -7.10
C PRO A 253 -10.43 -27.29 -5.76
N ASP A 254 -11.34 -27.81 -4.92
CA ASP A 254 -11.62 -27.21 -3.61
C ASP A 254 -10.44 -27.40 -2.66
N TRP A 255 -9.77 -28.54 -2.71
CA TRP A 255 -8.57 -28.80 -1.94
C TRP A 255 -7.42 -27.85 -2.31
N TYR A 256 -7.21 -27.57 -3.62
CA TYR A 256 -6.22 -26.62 -4.09
C TYR A 256 -6.56 -25.20 -3.66
N ALA A 257 -7.84 -24.82 -3.74
CA ALA A 257 -8.29 -23.50 -3.31
C ALA A 257 -8.05 -23.31 -1.80
N ASP A 258 -8.43 -24.28 -0.96
CA ASP A 258 -8.18 -24.25 0.48
C ASP A 258 -6.67 -24.20 0.81
N TYR A 259 -5.85 -25.01 0.11
CA TYR A 259 -4.40 -25.00 0.27
C TYR A 259 -3.81 -23.61 -0.03
N ILE A 260 -4.15 -23.03 -1.16
CA ILE A 260 -3.61 -21.75 -1.62
C ILE A 260 -4.04 -20.61 -0.69
N VAL A 261 -5.30 -20.56 -0.29
CA VAL A 261 -5.84 -19.57 0.66
C VAL A 261 -5.12 -19.65 2.00
N ARG A 262 -4.96 -20.87 2.55
CA ARG A 262 -4.25 -21.08 3.82
C ARG A 262 -2.77 -20.75 3.72
N GLU A 263 -2.11 -21.13 2.61
CA GLU A 263 -0.69 -20.80 2.36
C GLU A 263 -0.47 -19.27 2.37
N GLN A 264 -1.31 -18.51 1.65
CA GLN A 264 -1.21 -17.06 1.64
C GLN A 264 -1.54 -16.43 3.01
N ALA A 265 -2.48 -16.99 3.73
CA ALA A 265 -2.84 -16.56 5.09
C ALA A 265 -1.89 -17.03 6.18
N SER A 266 -0.84 -17.80 5.85
CA SER A 266 0.08 -18.45 6.81
C SER A 266 -0.64 -19.28 7.86
N ARG A 267 -1.71 -19.97 7.46
CA ARG A 267 -2.48 -20.89 8.29
C ARG A 267 -1.96 -22.32 8.12
N GLU A 268 -2.40 -23.22 9.03
CA GLU A 268 -2.13 -24.66 8.92
C GLU A 268 -2.66 -25.17 7.57
N LEU A 269 -1.78 -25.86 6.82
CA LEU A 269 -2.10 -26.36 5.50
C LEU A 269 -2.95 -27.63 5.60
N PRO A 270 -3.85 -27.88 4.62
CA PRO A 270 -4.60 -29.13 4.56
C PRO A 270 -3.63 -30.30 4.37
N THR A 271 -3.82 -31.32 5.14
CA THR A 271 -2.97 -32.52 5.16
C THR A 271 -3.66 -33.69 4.52
#